data_8fa59e933754a2abb2baaefc58692829
#
_entry.id   8fa59e933754a2abb2baaefc58692829
#
_cell.length_a   1.000
_cell.length_b   1.000
_cell.length_c   1.000
_cell.angle_alpha   90.00
_cell.angle_beta   90.00
_cell.angle_gamma   90.00
#
_symmetry.space_group_name_H-M   'P 1'
#
loop_
_entity.id
_entity.type
_entity.pdbx_description
1 polymer ?
#
loop_
_entity_poly.entity_id
_entity_poly.type
_entity_poly.pdbx_seq_one_letter_code
_entity_poly.pdbx_strand_id
1 'polypeptide(L)'
;EAAFKTLKKEFEFLEDAGEGKEKLSRQKEKAQEKQEKLKNLSKLFEGLHGYADTLDALQSDYKKASAASEKATADYEAKNRAFLDEQAGIIAETLENGKPCPVCGSLEHPRIAHKSAKAPTEAQLKRAKENADQARKTAEGLSGECKKAKGLLDAKKDETEKQAKELWQSVPFEDAENKLPEEQKAVSEEIAALDRALSEEKKKVSRRSELAESLPKTEKALKEREKDISGRNTSLEADKASLSEKK
;
A
#
# COMPACT_ATOMS: atom_id res chain seq x y z
N GLU A 1 53.29 -35.87 -4.82
CA GLU A 1 52.99 -35.68 -3.39
C GLU A 1 52.65 -34.24 -3.06
N ALA A 2 53.44 -33.22 -3.48
CA ALA A 2 53.19 -31.80 -3.16
C ALA A 2 51.81 -31.32 -3.65
N ALA A 3 51.44 -31.61 -4.90
CA ALA A 3 50.13 -31.26 -5.48
C ALA A 3 48.97 -31.93 -4.72
N PHE A 4 49.10 -33.21 -4.32
CA PHE A 4 48.07 -33.89 -3.53
C PHE A 4 47.87 -33.27 -2.14
N LYS A 5 48.99 -32.92 -1.47
CA LYS A 5 48.93 -32.23 -0.17
C LYS A 5 48.23 -30.86 -0.28
N THR A 6 48.44 -30.13 -1.39
CA THR A 6 47.77 -28.85 -1.64
C THR A 6 46.28 -29.03 -1.85
N LEU A 7 45.85 -29.98 -2.68
CA LEU A 7 44.42 -30.30 -2.91
C LEU A 7 43.74 -30.77 -1.62
N LYS A 8 44.41 -31.54 -0.78
CA LYS A 8 43.87 -31.97 0.51
C LYS A 8 43.67 -30.81 1.48
N LYS A 9 44.61 -29.87 1.56
CA LYS A 9 44.46 -28.64 2.35
C LYS A 9 43.34 -27.76 1.83
N GLU A 10 43.19 -27.64 0.50
CA GLU A 10 42.08 -26.91 -0.11
C GLU A 10 40.72 -27.54 0.25
N PHE A 11 40.64 -28.89 0.23
CA PHE A 11 39.42 -29.60 0.63
C PHE A 11 39.04 -29.38 2.10
N GLU A 12 40.04 -29.43 3.00
CA GLU A 12 39.85 -29.14 4.44
C GLU A 12 39.43 -27.68 4.66
N PHE A 13 40.03 -26.72 3.93
CA PHE A 13 39.66 -25.31 4.01
C PHE A 13 38.21 -25.03 3.58
N LEU A 14 37.64 -25.85 2.73
CA LEU A 14 36.25 -25.72 2.23
C LEU A 14 35.24 -26.51 3.09
N GLU A 15 35.61 -26.97 4.29
CA GLU A 15 34.77 -27.82 5.13
C GLU A 15 33.42 -27.19 5.45
N ASP A 16 33.41 -25.89 5.78
CA ASP A 16 32.23 -25.13 6.21
C ASP A 16 31.41 -24.52 5.06
N ALA A 17 31.81 -24.71 3.78
CA ALA A 17 31.17 -24.08 2.64
C ALA A 17 29.67 -24.42 2.50
N GLY A 18 29.24 -25.61 2.92
CA GLY A 18 27.84 -26.04 2.92
C GLY A 18 27.00 -25.28 3.93
N GLU A 19 27.51 -25.11 5.14
CA GLU A 19 26.83 -24.37 6.22
C GLU A 19 26.77 -22.87 5.92
N GLY A 20 27.85 -22.31 5.36
CA GLY A 20 27.88 -20.92 4.90
C GLY A 20 26.81 -20.61 3.87
N LYS A 21 26.64 -21.50 2.88
CA LYS A 21 25.57 -21.37 1.87
C LYS A 21 24.17 -21.39 2.50
N GLU A 22 23.91 -22.31 3.42
CA GLU A 22 22.59 -22.42 4.07
C GLU A 22 22.27 -21.18 4.92
N LYS A 23 23.23 -20.69 5.68
CA LYS A 23 23.11 -19.47 6.48
C LYS A 23 22.78 -18.25 5.61
N LEU A 24 23.52 -18.06 4.52
CA LEU A 24 23.27 -16.95 3.57
C LEU A 24 21.91 -17.08 2.87
N SER A 25 21.49 -18.31 2.54
CA SER A 25 20.16 -18.54 1.97
C SER A 25 19.04 -18.10 2.91
N ARG A 26 19.12 -18.48 4.17
CA ARG A 26 18.16 -18.08 5.21
C ARG A 26 18.16 -16.57 5.44
N GLN A 27 19.32 -15.91 5.40
CA GLN A 27 19.41 -14.45 5.50
C GLN A 27 18.74 -13.78 4.31
N LYS A 28 18.96 -14.28 3.09
CA LYS A 28 18.32 -13.76 1.88
C LYS A 28 16.79 -13.92 1.95
N GLU A 29 16.28 -15.06 2.38
CA GLU A 29 14.84 -15.29 2.55
C GLU A 29 14.22 -14.23 3.49
N LYS A 30 14.85 -13.99 4.65
CA LYS A 30 14.40 -12.95 5.60
C LYS A 30 14.44 -11.54 4.99
N ALA A 31 15.47 -11.21 4.23
CA ALA A 31 15.58 -9.93 3.55
C ALA A 31 14.49 -9.78 2.47
N GLN A 32 14.18 -10.85 1.73
CA GLN A 32 13.09 -10.87 0.75
C GLN A 32 11.71 -10.74 1.40
N GLU A 33 11.47 -11.40 2.54
CA GLU A 33 10.24 -11.22 3.32
C GLU A 33 10.08 -9.77 3.79
N LYS A 34 11.17 -9.16 4.28
CA LYS A 34 11.18 -7.74 4.67
C LYS A 34 10.88 -6.83 3.46
N GLN A 35 11.48 -7.11 2.30
CA GLN A 35 11.22 -6.37 1.07
C GLN A 35 9.75 -6.41 0.66
N GLU A 36 9.12 -7.58 0.73
CA GLU A 36 7.70 -7.73 0.39
C GLU A 36 6.79 -6.98 1.38
N LYS A 37 7.10 -7.02 2.67
CA LYS A 37 6.38 -6.23 3.68
C LYS A 37 6.48 -4.72 3.43
N LEU A 38 7.68 -4.22 3.10
CA LEU A 38 7.90 -2.81 2.75
C LEU A 38 7.13 -2.40 1.48
N LYS A 39 7.08 -3.27 0.48
CA LYS A 39 6.32 -3.05 -0.75
C LYS A 39 4.81 -3.01 -0.49
N ASN A 40 4.31 -3.89 0.37
CA ASN A 40 2.90 -3.90 0.75
C ASN A 40 2.54 -2.64 1.55
N LEU A 41 3.41 -2.20 2.47
CA LEU A 41 3.22 -0.96 3.21
C LEU A 41 3.20 0.27 2.28
N SER A 42 4.06 0.31 1.25
CA SER A 42 4.02 1.38 0.23
C SER A 42 2.65 1.47 -0.45
N LYS A 43 2.09 0.33 -0.87
CA LYS A 43 0.76 0.27 -1.48
C LYS A 43 -0.35 0.73 -0.53
N LEU A 44 -0.20 0.46 0.77
CA LEU A 44 -1.17 0.92 1.75
C LEU A 44 -1.13 2.44 1.91
N PHE A 45 0.06 3.08 1.93
CA PHE A 45 0.18 4.53 1.94
C PHE A 45 -0.39 5.16 0.67
N GLU A 46 -0.09 4.61 -0.51
CA GLU A 46 -0.71 5.06 -1.77
C GLU A 46 -2.24 4.97 -1.72
N GLY A 47 -2.78 3.85 -1.20
CA GLY A 47 -4.21 3.69 -0.98
C GLY A 47 -4.78 4.70 0.01
N LEU A 48 -4.06 4.98 1.10
CA LEU A 48 -4.47 5.94 2.12
C LEU A 48 -4.61 7.35 1.55
N HIS A 49 -3.67 7.79 0.71
CA HIS A 49 -3.78 9.06 -0.02
C HIS A 49 -5.01 9.10 -0.93
N GLY A 50 -5.29 8.03 -1.67
CA GLY A 50 -6.48 7.96 -2.53
C GLY A 50 -7.80 8.08 -1.74
N TYR A 51 -7.87 7.51 -0.54
CA TYR A 51 -9.04 7.69 0.34
C TYR A 51 -9.13 9.12 0.91
N ALA A 52 -8.00 9.74 1.25
CA ALA A 52 -7.95 11.13 1.70
C ALA A 52 -8.41 12.09 0.60
N ASP A 53 -7.90 11.97 -0.61
CA ASP A 53 -8.31 12.79 -1.77
C ASP A 53 -9.81 12.63 -2.07
N THR A 54 -10.34 11.41 -1.95
CA THR A 54 -11.76 11.14 -2.14
C THR A 54 -12.61 11.86 -1.08
N LEU A 55 -12.18 11.83 0.18
CA LEU A 55 -12.86 12.52 1.27
C LEU A 55 -12.84 14.03 1.07
N ASP A 56 -11.70 14.59 0.68
CA ASP A 56 -11.56 16.03 0.43
C ASP A 56 -12.45 16.50 -0.72
N ALA A 57 -12.54 15.74 -1.80
CA ALA A 57 -13.44 16.00 -2.92
C ALA A 57 -14.92 16.00 -2.45
N LEU A 58 -15.33 14.96 -1.72
CA LEU A 58 -16.69 14.85 -1.18
C LEU A 58 -17.02 15.98 -0.20
N GLN A 59 -16.08 16.38 0.65
CA GLN A 59 -16.26 17.52 1.57
C GLN A 59 -16.44 18.85 0.82
N SER A 60 -15.66 19.05 -0.25
CA SER A 60 -15.82 20.22 -1.13
C SER A 60 -17.19 20.26 -1.76
N ASP A 61 -17.68 19.14 -2.27
CA ASP A 61 -19.00 19.06 -2.92
C ASP A 61 -20.13 19.18 -1.90
N TYR A 62 -19.99 18.59 -0.71
CA TYR A 62 -20.92 18.81 0.40
C TYR A 62 -21.01 20.27 0.79
N LYS A 63 -19.88 20.98 0.90
CA LYS A 63 -19.86 22.41 1.23
C LYS A 63 -20.63 23.24 0.20
N LYS A 64 -20.47 22.96 -1.10
CA LYS A 64 -21.23 23.61 -2.18
C LYS A 64 -22.72 23.29 -2.10
N ALA A 65 -23.08 22.03 -1.90
CA ALA A 65 -24.46 21.58 -1.79
C ALA A 65 -25.15 22.14 -0.55
N SER A 66 -24.46 22.25 0.60
CA SER A 66 -24.99 22.87 1.82
C SER A 66 -25.29 24.34 1.58
N ALA A 67 -24.37 25.08 0.99
CA ALA A 67 -24.60 26.49 0.66
C ALA A 67 -25.77 26.68 -0.35
N ALA A 68 -25.89 25.78 -1.32
CA ALA A 68 -27.02 25.80 -2.26
C ALA A 68 -28.35 25.49 -1.57
N SER A 69 -28.38 24.56 -0.62
CA SER A 69 -29.55 24.21 0.19
C SER A 69 -29.98 25.38 1.08
N GLU A 70 -29.03 26.03 1.76
CA GLU A 70 -29.32 27.23 2.58
C GLU A 70 -29.93 28.35 1.73
N LYS A 71 -29.37 28.62 0.55
CA LYS A 71 -29.84 29.60 -0.38
C LYS A 71 -31.26 29.29 -0.90
N ALA A 72 -31.51 28.05 -1.29
CA ALA A 72 -32.83 27.61 -1.78
C ALA A 72 -33.89 27.65 -0.69
N THR A 73 -33.52 27.28 0.54
CA THR A 73 -34.39 27.36 1.72
C THR A 73 -34.75 28.83 2.03
N ALA A 74 -33.77 29.71 2.05
CA ALA A 74 -34.01 31.15 2.27
C ALA A 74 -34.91 31.77 1.19
N ASP A 75 -34.72 31.39 -0.08
CA ASP A 75 -35.59 31.84 -1.19
C ASP A 75 -37.03 31.33 -1.02
N TYR A 76 -37.19 30.05 -0.66
CA TYR A 76 -38.54 29.51 -0.36
C TYR A 76 -39.19 30.24 0.81
N GLU A 77 -38.46 30.41 1.92
CA GLU A 77 -39.00 31.11 3.11
C GLU A 77 -39.39 32.54 2.83
N ALA A 78 -38.57 33.28 2.06
CA ALA A 78 -38.89 34.65 1.64
C ALA A 78 -40.16 34.71 0.78
N LYS A 79 -40.26 33.79 -0.21
CA LYS A 79 -41.46 33.67 -1.05
C LYS A 79 -42.68 33.24 -0.25
N ASN A 80 -42.53 32.29 0.66
CA ASN A 80 -43.62 31.83 1.51
C ASN A 80 -44.14 32.95 2.41
N ARG A 81 -43.27 33.74 3.03
CA ARG A 81 -43.65 34.90 3.83
C ARG A 81 -44.38 35.95 2.97
N ALA A 82 -43.81 36.32 1.81
CA ALA A 82 -44.44 37.25 0.91
C ALA A 82 -45.82 36.77 0.42
N PHE A 83 -45.99 35.47 0.15
CA PHE A 83 -47.26 34.87 -0.23
C PHE A 83 -48.30 34.97 0.91
N LEU A 84 -47.90 34.70 2.15
CA LEU A 84 -48.76 34.78 3.33
C LEU A 84 -49.18 36.25 3.62
N ASP A 85 -48.23 37.18 3.51
CA ASP A 85 -48.50 38.60 3.71
C ASP A 85 -49.49 39.14 2.68
N GLU A 86 -49.53 38.61 1.48
CA GLU A 86 -50.41 39.00 0.39
C GLU A 86 -51.73 38.19 0.33
N GLN A 87 -51.94 37.24 1.25
CA GLN A 87 -53.18 36.42 1.24
C GLN A 87 -54.44 37.22 1.29
N ALA A 88 -54.45 38.30 2.06
CA ALA A 88 -55.61 39.20 2.12
C ALA A 88 -55.93 39.81 0.75
N GLY A 89 -54.95 40.25 -0.02
CA GLY A 89 -55.08 40.71 -1.38
C GLY A 89 -55.55 39.64 -2.37
N ILE A 90 -55.03 38.44 -2.24
CA ILE A 90 -55.37 37.23 -3.06
C ILE A 90 -56.84 36.88 -2.84
N ILE A 91 -57.29 36.83 -1.58
CA ILE A 91 -58.72 36.59 -1.25
C ILE A 91 -59.60 37.73 -1.72
N ALA A 92 -59.13 38.95 -1.61
CA ALA A 92 -59.86 40.14 -2.08
C ALA A 92 -60.15 40.12 -3.59
N GLU A 93 -59.26 39.57 -4.42
CA GLU A 93 -59.49 39.36 -5.86
C GLU A 93 -60.64 38.37 -6.14
N THR A 94 -61.05 37.54 -5.19
CA THR A 94 -62.17 36.57 -5.35
C THR A 94 -63.49 37.08 -4.80
N LEU A 95 -63.52 38.30 -4.20
CA LEU A 95 -64.71 38.84 -3.65
C LEU A 95 -65.62 39.29 -4.75
N GLU A 96 -66.91 38.91 -4.65
CA GLU A 96 -67.97 39.32 -5.56
C GLU A 96 -69.01 40.17 -4.78
N ASN A 97 -69.42 41.29 -5.37
CA ASN A 97 -70.41 42.18 -4.74
C ASN A 97 -71.70 41.39 -4.44
N GLY A 98 -72.19 41.55 -3.20
CA GLY A 98 -73.43 40.90 -2.75
C GLY A 98 -73.31 39.44 -2.36
N LYS A 99 -72.09 38.85 -2.43
CA LYS A 99 -71.81 37.53 -1.87
C LYS A 99 -71.08 37.66 -0.51
N PRO A 100 -71.35 36.77 0.44
CA PRO A 100 -70.65 36.81 1.73
C PRO A 100 -69.19 36.50 1.59
N CYS A 101 -68.31 37.26 2.23
CA CYS A 101 -66.84 37.03 2.28
C CYS A 101 -66.57 35.71 2.94
N PRO A 102 -65.66 34.83 2.33
CA PRO A 102 -65.33 33.56 2.88
C PRO A 102 -64.55 33.66 4.20
N VAL A 103 -64.03 34.84 4.57
CA VAL A 103 -63.22 35.06 5.79
C VAL A 103 -64.05 35.58 6.94
N CYS A 104 -64.91 36.65 6.67
CA CYS A 104 -65.65 37.34 7.75
C CYS A 104 -67.17 37.35 7.55
N GLY A 105 -67.69 36.82 6.44
CA GLY A 105 -69.11 36.75 6.13
C GLY A 105 -69.76 38.09 5.71
N SER A 106 -69.03 39.20 5.69
CA SER A 106 -69.55 40.50 5.27
C SER A 106 -69.88 40.53 3.78
N LEU A 107 -70.94 41.26 3.43
CA LEU A 107 -71.39 41.53 2.04
C LEU A 107 -70.69 42.71 1.41
N GLU A 108 -70.13 43.61 2.23
CA GLU A 108 -69.46 44.84 1.80
C GLU A 108 -68.15 45.06 2.53
N HIS A 109 -67.08 45.47 1.82
CA HIS A 109 -65.79 45.85 2.35
C HIS A 109 -65.41 47.26 1.95
N PRO A 110 -65.38 48.18 2.88
CA PRO A 110 -65.13 49.64 2.57
C PRO A 110 -63.69 49.89 2.12
N ARG A 111 -62.73 48.99 2.47
CA ARG A 111 -61.32 48.96 2.04
C ARG A 111 -60.93 47.56 1.68
N ILE A 112 -60.87 47.28 0.41
CA ILE A 112 -60.45 45.99 -0.12
C ILE A 112 -58.93 45.98 -0.17
N ALA A 113 -58.29 44.88 0.32
CA ALA A 113 -56.88 44.70 0.16
C ALA A 113 -56.55 44.47 -1.32
N HIS A 114 -55.43 45.02 -1.78
CA HIS A 114 -54.97 44.84 -3.16
C HIS A 114 -53.74 43.99 -3.13
N LYS A 115 -53.68 42.97 -4.01
CA LYS A 115 -52.48 42.11 -4.23
C LYS A 115 -51.38 42.97 -4.83
N SER A 116 -50.17 42.85 -4.26
CA SER A 116 -48.97 43.47 -4.82
C SER A 116 -48.58 42.81 -6.13
N ALA A 117 -48.15 43.59 -7.12
CA ALA A 117 -47.64 43.12 -8.38
C ALA A 117 -46.34 42.22 -8.17
N LYS A 118 -45.72 42.30 -6.98
CA LYS A 118 -44.56 41.53 -6.61
C LYS A 118 -44.87 40.24 -5.82
N ALA A 119 -46.15 40.00 -5.49
CA ALA A 119 -46.58 38.82 -4.78
C ALA A 119 -46.23 37.54 -5.58
N PRO A 120 -45.57 36.54 -4.98
CA PRO A 120 -45.29 35.30 -5.66
C PRO A 120 -46.60 34.54 -5.95
N THR A 121 -46.66 33.86 -7.08
CA THR A 121 -47.75 32.97 -7.41
C THR A 121 -47.59 31.63 -6.65
N GLU A 122 -48.71 30.91 -6.47
CA GLU A 122 -48.68 29.58 -5.87
C GLU A 122 -47.74 28.61 -6.61
N ALA A 123 -47.69 28.69 -7.96
CA ALA A 123 -46.76 27.91 -8.77
C ALA A 123 -45.28 28.25 -8.50
N GLN A 124 -44.97 29.55 -8.26
CA GLN A 124 -43.61 29.96 -7.90
C GLN A 124 -43.25 29.51 -6.49
N LEU A 125 -44.15 29.56 -5.54
CA LEU A 125 -43.95 29.03 -4.19
C LEU A 125 -43.70 27.52 -4.19
N LYS A 126 -44.51 26.78 -4.93
CA LYS A 126 -44.35 25.31 -5.08
C LYS A 126 -43.01 24.94 -5.66
N ARG A 127 -42.58 25.63 -6.74
CA ARG A 127 -41.25 25.40 -7.35
C ARG A 127 -40.10 25.74 -6.38
N ALA A 128 -40.22 26.84 -5.62
CA ALA A 128 -39.19 27.19 -4.64
C ALA A 128 -39.08 26.14 -3.53
N LYS A 129 -40.21 25.58 -3.08
CA LYS A 129 -40.25 24.48 -2.11
C LYS A 129 -39.57 23.20 -2.66
N GLU A 130 -39.96 22.82 -3.88
CA GLU A 130 -39.38 21.63 -4.56
C GLU A 130 -37.86 21.78 -4.73
N ASN A 131 -37.38 22.98 -5.10
CA ASN A 131 -35.96 23.29 -5.21
C ASN A 131 -35.24 23.18 -3.85
N ALA A 132 -35.83 23.74 -2.79
CA ALA A 132 -35.26 23.66 -1.44
C ALA A 132 -35.22 22.22 -0.93
N ASP A 133 -36.27 21.43 -1.12
CA ASP A 133 -36.32 20.03 -0.74
C ASP A 133 -35.30 19.18 -1.52
N GLN A 134 -35.13 19.44 -2.82
CA GLN A 134 -34.15 18.76 -3.64
C GLN A 134 -32.72 19.13 -3.24
N ALA A 135 -32.43 20.40 -3.02
CA ALA A 135 -31.10 20.85 -2.58
C ALA A 135 -30.73 20.26 -1.21
N ARG A 136 -31.70 20.22 -0.28
CA ARG A 136 -31.52 19.59 1.02
C ARG A 136 -31.20 18.10 0.91
N LYS A 137 -31.97 17.36 0.11
CA LYS A 137 -31.71 15.93 -0.13
C LYS A 137 -30.32 15.68 -0.70
N THR A 138 -29.85 16.54 -1.61
CA THR A 138 -28.50 16.46 -2.19
C THR A 138 -27.44 16.68 -1.12
N ALA A 139 -27.58 17.70 -0.28
CA ALA A 139 -26.64 17.96 0.81
C ALA A 139 -26.64 16.83 1.86
N GLU A 140 -27.82 16.30 2.23
CA GLU A 140 -27.93 15.15 3.14
C GLU A 140 -27.26 13.89 2.56
N GLY A 141 -27.44 13.61 1.26
CA GLY A 141 -26.78 12.52 0.57
C GLY A 141 -25.26 12.62 0.63
N LEU A 142 -24.71 13.79 0.24
CA LEU A 142 -23.26 14.05 0.29
C LEU A 142 -22.70 14.00 1.72
N SER A 143 -23.46 14.47 2.72
CA SER A 143 -23.07 14.31 4.13
C SER A 143 -22.93 12.84 4.52
N GLY A 144 -23.84 11.99 4.06
CA GLY A 144 -23.78 10.54 4.25
C GLY A 144 -22.56 9.90 3.58
N GLU A 145 -22.24 10.33 2.37
CA GLU A 145 -21.06 9.86 1.64
C GLU A 145 -19.75 10.30 2.30
N CYS A 146 -19.66 11.55 2.78
CA CYS A 146 -18.52 12.02 3.57
C CYS A 146 -18.28 11.17 4.83
N LYS A 147 -19.35 10.84 5.56
CA LYS A 147 -19.25 9.98 6.75
C LYS A 147 -18.72 8.57 6.42
N LYS A 148 -19.20 8.00 5.32
CA LYS A 148 -18.72 6.68 4.84
C LYS A 148 -17.27 6.75 4.40
N ALA A 149 -16.89 7.75 3.60
CA ALA A 149 -15.52 7.94 3.14
C ALA A 149 -14.56 8.15 4.31
N LYS A 150 -14.95 8.94 5.32
CA LYS A 150 -14.17 9.10 6.54
C LYS A 150 -13.96 7.79 7.28
N GLY A 151 -15.02 6.99 7.47
CA GLY A 151 -14.88 5.68 8.12
C GLY A 151 -13.95 4.73 7.38
N LEU A 152 -13.96 4.75 6.03
CA LEU A 152 -13.02 3.96 5.22
C LEU A 152 -11.58 4.46 5.37
N LEU A 153 -11.38 5.77 5.37
CA LEU A 153 -10.06 6.39 5.59
C LEU A 153 -9.50 6.02 6.96
N ASP A 154 -10.32 6.14 8.02
CA ASP A 154 -9.91 5.82 9.39
C ASP A 154 -9.53 4.33 9.51
N ALA A 155 -10.33 3.42 8.95
CA ALA A 155 -10.02 1.98 8.93
C ALA A 155 -8.73 1.66 8.14
N LYS A 156 -8.51 2.33 7.00
CA LYS A 156 -7.28 2.18 6.22
C LYS A 156 -6.06 2.73 6.95
N LYS A 157 -6.22 3.84 7.66
CA LYS A 157 -5.17 4.40 8.50
C LYS A 157 -4.75 3.42 9.60
N ASP A 158 -5.71 2.83 10.31
CA ASP A 158 -5.46 1.84 11.35
C ASP A 158 -4.74 0.60 10.82
N GLU A 159 -5.15 0.10 9.65
CA GLU A 159 -4.49 -1.03 8.97
C GLU A 159 -3.03 -0.69 8.61
N THR A 160 -2.81 0.48 8.03
CA THR A 160 -1.47 0.94 7.61
C THR A 160 -0.57 1.16 8.83
N GLU A 161 -1.09 1.78 9.89
CA GLU A 161 -0.37 2.00 11.14
C GLU A 161 0.04 0.68 11.79
N LYS A 162 -0.84 -0.30 11.81
CA LYS A 162 -0.53 -1.64 12.33
C LYS A 162 0.62 -2.29 11.56
N GLN A 163 0.60 -2.25 10.23
CA GLN A 163 1.68 -2.82 9.41
C GLN A 163 2.99 -2.04 9.55
N ALA A 164 2.93 -0.71 9.68
CA ALA A 164 4.11 0.09 9.96
C ALA A 164 4.75 -0.27 11.31
N LYS A 165 3.94 -0.47 12.35
CA LYS A 165 4.39 -0.92 13.68
C LYS A 165 5.00 -2.33 13.69
N GLU A 166 4.54 -3.23 12.84
CA GLU A 166 5.15 -4.57 12.68
C GLU A 166 6.57 -4.48 12.11
N LEU A 167 6.84 -3.49 11.26
CA LEU A 167 8.17 -3.25 10.69
C LEU A 167 9.05 -2.40 11.60
N TRP A 168 8.49 -1.38 12.23
CA TRP A 168 9.21 -0.38 13.01
C TRP A 168 8.48 -0.03 14.31
N GLN A 169 8.77 -0.77 15.39
CA GLN A 169 8.10 -0.58 16.68
C GLN A 169 8.30 0.80 17.31
N SER A 170 9.40 1.48 16.98
CA SER A 170 9.79 2.77 17.57
C SER A 170 9.64 3.99 16.65
N VAL A 171 9.14 3.79 15.42
CA VAL A 171 8.96 4.88 14.45
C VAL A 171 7.52 5.40 14.55
N PRO A 172 7.31 6.71 14.78
CA PRO A 172 5.99 7.32 14.69
C PRO A 172 5.36 7.08 13.31
N PHE A 173 4.03 6.93 13.27
CA PHE A 173 3.33 6.66 12.02
C PHE A 173 3.51 7.77 10.98
N GLU A 174 3.59 9.02 11.44
CA GLU A 174 3.79 10.20 10.60
C GLU A 174 5.14 10.18 9.85
N ASP A 175 6.14 9.51 10.45
CA ASP A 175 7.49 9.40 9.87
C ASP A 175 7.67 8.12 9.05
N ALA A 176 6.76 7.16 9.19
CA ALA A 176 6.87 5.83 8.58
C ALA A 176 6.92 5.88 7.05
N GLU A 177 6.13 6.75 6.43
CA GLU A 177 6.08 6.91 4.99
C GLU A 177 7.39 7.48 4.43
N ASN A 178 7.95 8.49 5.12
CA ASN A 178 9.22 9.11 4.71
C ASN A 178 10.41 8.14 4.82
N LYS A 179 10.33 7.18 5.75
CA LYS A 179 11.35 6.17 5.95
C LYS A 179 11.33 5.05 4.90
N LEU A 180 10.19 4.80 4.28
CA LEU A 180 9.98 3.69 3.34
C LEU A 180 10.99 3.63 2.19
N PRO A 181 11.27 4.72 1.44
CA PRO A 181 12.18 4.67 0.29
C PRO A 181 13.61 4.31 0.69
N GLU A 182 14.09 4.82 1.81
CA GLU A 182 15.42 4.53 2.34
C GLU A 182 15.55 3.06 2.74
N GLU A 183 14.58 2.53 3.48
CA GLU A 183 14.56 1.13 3.90
C GLU A 183 14.40 0.17 2.72
N GLN A 184 13.59 0.51 1.72
CA GLN A 184 13.45 -0.28 0.50
C GLN A 184 14.77 -0.37 -0.26
N LYS A 185 15.49 0.74 -0.35
CA LYS A 185 16.82 0.80 -0.96
C LYS A 185 17.82 -0.05 -0.18
N ALA A 186 17.88 0.12 1.14
CA ALA A 186 18.79 -0.63 2.01
C ALA A 186 18.56 -2.16 1.90
N VAL A 187 17.31 -2.62 1.95
CA VAL A 187 16.99 -4.04 1.80
C VAL A 187 17.31 -4.55 0.40
N SER A 188 17.12 -3.76 -0.62
CA SER A 188 17.49 -4.12 -2.00
C SER A 188 19.00 -4.30 -2.16
N GLU A 189 19.79 -3.41 -1.57
CA GLU A 189 21.26 -3.50 -1.53
C GLU A 189 21.73 -4.71 -0.72
N GLU A 190 21.07 -5.01 0.42
CA GLU A 190 21.35 -6.20 1.23
C GLU A 190 21.09 -7.49 0.44
N ILE A 191 19.96 -7.60 -0.26
CA ILE A 191 19.65 -8.76 -1.10
C ILE A 191 20.70 -8.93 -2.20
N ALA A 192 21.12 -7.85 -2.86
CA ALA A 192 22.15 -7.90 -3.88
C ALA A 192 23.52 -8.34 -3.33
N ALA A 193 23.87 -7.93 -2.12
CA ALA A 193 25.09 -8.37 -1.43
C ALA A 193 25.02 -9.86 -1.06
N LEU A 194 23.88 -10.30 -0.54
CA LEU A 194 23.64 -11.73 -0.22
C LEU A 194 23.67 -12.62 -1.46
N ASP A 195 23.18 -12.14 -2.60
CA ASP A 195 23.25 -12.87 -3.87
C ASP A 195 24.69 -13.07 -4.35
N ARG A 196 25.53 -12.04 -4.21
CA ARG A 196 26.96 -12.16 -4.54
C ARG A 196 27.65 -13.15 -3.60
N ALA A 197 27.41 -13.03 -2.29
CA ALA A 197 27.99 -13.95 -1.31
C ALA A 197 27.53 -15.40 -1.53
N LEU A 198 26.24 -15.63 -1.82
CA LEU A 198 25.70 -16.95 -2.17
C LEU A 198 26.33 -17.53 -3.44
N SER A 199 26.60 -16.69 -4.44
CA SER A 199 27.28 -17.11 -5.66
C SER A 199 28.70 -17.63 -5.36
N GLU A 200 29.44 -16.92 -4.51
CA GLU A 200 30.78 -17.35 -4.10
C GLU A 200 30.76 -18.65 -3.26
N GLU A 201 29.82 -18.75 -2.32
CA GLU A 201 29.67 -19.98 -1.52
C GLU A 201 29.26 -21.21 -2.39
N LYS A 202 28.38 -20.98 -3.39
CA LYS A 202 28.05 -22.05 -4.36
C LYS A 202 29.30 -22.55 -5.11
N LYS A 203 30.20 -21.65 -5.51
CA LYS A 203 31.47 -22.04 -6.15
C LYS A 203 32.35 -22.89 -5.21
N LYS A 204 32.44 -22.47 -3.94
CA LYS A 204 33.18 -23.23 -2.92
C LYS A 204 32.60 -24.64 -2.70
N VAL A 205 31.27 -24.76 -2.60
CA VAL A 205 30.58 -26.05 -2.48
C VAL A 205 30.82 -26.92 -3.71
N SER A 206 30.74 -26.38 -4.92
CA SER A 206 31.05 -27.12 -6.15
C SER A 206 32.49 -27.60 -6.17
N ARG A 207 33.43 -26.70 -5.81
CA ARG A 207 34.86 -27.04 -5.75
C ARG A 207 35.15 -28.14 -4.74
N ARG A 208 34.52 -28.07 -3.56
CA ARG A 208 34.65 -29.14 -2.54
C ARG A 208 34.15 -30.49 -3.06
N SER A 209 33.00 -30.49 -3.78
CA SER A 209 32.46 -31.70 -4.40
C SER A 209 33.43 -32.32 -5.44
N GLU A 210 34.01 -31.48 -6.31
CA GLU A 210 35.03 -31.89 -7.28
C GLU A 210 36.24 -32.49 -6.59
N LEU A 211 36.72 -31.87 -5.50
CA LEU A 211 37.85 -32.38 -4.72
C LEU A 211 37.52 -33.69 -4.00
N ALA A 212 36.31 -33.83 -3.47
CA ALA A 212 35.83 -35.06 -2.84
C ALA A 212 35.87 -36.26 -3.80
N GLU A 213 35.60 -36.05 -5.09
CA GLU A 213 35.65 -37.09 -6.12
C GLU A 213 37.06 -37.35 -6.63
N SER A 214 37.89 -36.31 -6.71
CA SER A 214 39.24 -36.40 -7.30
C SER A 214 40.31 -36.87 -6.32
N LEU A 215 40.24 -36.51 -5.03
CA LEU A 215 41.20 -36.88 -4.01
C LEU A 215 41.41 -38.39 -3.87
N PRO A 216 40.36 -39.25 -3.77
CA PRO A 216 40.56 -40.69 -3.68
C PRO A 216 41.21 -41.28 -4.93
N LYS A 217 40.89 -40.73 -6.12
CA LYS A 217 41.47 -41.19 -7.39
C LYS A 217 42.97 -40.85 -7.46
N THR A 218 43.34 -39.63 -7.07
CA THR A 218 44.73 -39.18 -7.02
C THR A 218 45.52 -39.89 -5.95
N GLU A 219 44.94 -40.17 -4.79
CA GLU A 219 45.58 -40.93 -3.73
C GLU A 219 45.93 -42.37 -4.18
N LYS A 220 44.98 -43.03 -4.85
CA LYS A 220 45.20 -44.37 -5.42
C LYS A 220 46.31 -44.37 -6.46
N ALA A 221 46.28 -43.40 -7.40
CA ALA A 221 47.33 -43.29 -8.41
C ALA A 221 48.71 -42.97 -7.80
N LEU A 222 48.75 -42.23 -6.71
CA LEU A 222 49.98 -41.91 -5.99
C LEU A 222 50.55 -43.14 -5.32
N LYS A 223 49.78 -43.97 -4.63
CA LYS A 223 50.13 -45.22 -4.02
C LYS A 223 50.62 -46.21 -5.05
N GLU A 224 50.02 -46.32 -6.22
CA GLU A 224 50.46 -47.19 -7.32
C GLU A 224 51.83 -46.74 -7.85
N ARG A 225 52.04 -45.42 -8.05
CA ARG A 225 53.38 -44.93 -8.47
C ARG A 225 54.43 -45.09 -7.41
N GLU A 226 54.15 -44.91 -6.14
CA GLU A 226 55.10 -45.17 -5.04
C GLU A 226 55.50 -46.62 -5.02
N LYS A 227 54.61 -47.57 -5.26
CA LYS A 227 54.87 -48.99 -5.35
C LYS A 227 55.75 -49.31 -6.55
N ASP A 228 55.49 -48.72 -7.71
CA ASP A 228 56.30 -48.84 -8.91
C ASP A 228 57.71 -48.29 -8.69
N ILE A 229 57.87 -47.16 -8.07
CA ILE A 229 59.17 -46.54 -7.78
C ILE A 229 59.91 -47.38 -6.80
N SER A 230 59.27 -47.92 -5.74
CA SER A 230 59.90 -48.87 -4.79
C SER A 230 60.38 -50.11 -5.48
N GLY A 231 59.56 -50.73 -6.34
CA GLY A 231 59.97 -51.94 -7.11
C GLY A 231 61.14 -51.68 -8.05
N ARG A 232 61.15 -50.53 -8.74
CA ARG A 232 62.28 -50.14 -9.61
C ARG A 232 63.54 -49.87 -8.81
N ASN A 233 63.48 -49.26 -7.64
CA ASN A 233 64.62 -49.02 -6.77
C ASN A 233 65.19 -50.34 -6.27
N THR A 234 64.35 -51.31 -5.87
CA THR A 234 64.80 -52.65 -5.44
C THR A 234 65.48 -53.38 -6.58
N SER A 235 64.97 -53.34 -7.80
CA SER A 235 65.58 -53.89 -9.00
C SER A 235 66.93 -53.22 -9.30
N LEU A 236 67.00 -51.92 -9.22
CA LEU A 236 68.21 -51.13 -9.46
C LEU A 236 69.35 -51.47 -8.42
N GLU A 237 68.96 -51.63 -7.17
CA GLU A 237 69.89 -52.06 -6.12
C GLU A 237 70.43 -53.50 -6.36
N ALA A 238 69.55 -54.42 -6.81
CA ALA A 238 69.96 -55.80 -7.20
C ALA A 238 70.89 -55.75 -8.42
N ASP A 239 70.60 -54.93 -9.43
CA ASP A 239 71.45 -54.79 -10.59
C ASP A 239 72.83 -54.17 -10.23
N LYS A 240 72.85 -53.17 -9.34
CA LYS A 240 74.13 -52.63 -8.82
C LYS A 240 74.95 -53.65 -8.06
N ALA A 241 74.31 -54.45 -7.21
CA ALA A 241 74.97 -55.52 -6.49
C ALA A 241 75.60 -56.56 -7.44
N SER A 242 74.82 -56.98 -8.45
CA SER A 242 75.34 -57.94 -9.46
C SER A 242 76.49 -57.38 -10.32
N LEU A 243 76.53 -56.10 -10.56
CA LEU A 243 77.63 -55.41 -11.26
C LEU A 243 78.87 -55.25 -10.37
N SER A 244 78.75 -55.17 -9.06
CA SER A 244 79.88 -55.11 -8.11
C SER A 244 80.53 -56.45 -7.89
N GLU A 245 79.79 -57.57 -8.02
CA GLU A 245 80.32 -58.92 -7.94
C GLU A 245 81.08 -59.36 -9.21
N LYS A 246 80.85 -58.65 -10.33
CA LYS A 246 81.51 -58.92 -11.62
C LYS A 246 82.80 -58.13 -11.87
N LYS A 247 83.22 -57.35 -10.92
CA LYS A 247 84.52 -56.64 -10.91
C LYS A 247 85.49 -57.29 -9.96
#